data_b46c6560da03d888b8ec906692c34872
#
_entry.id   b46c6560da03d888b8ec906692c34872
#
_cell.length_a   1.000
_cell.length_b   1.000
_cell.length_c   1.000
_cell.angle_alpha   90.00
_cell.angle_beta   90.00
_cell.angle_gamma   90.00
#
_symmetry.space_group_name_H-M   'P 1'
#
loop_
_entity.id
_entity.type
_entity.pdbx_description
1 polymer ?
#
loop_
_entity_poly.entity_id
_entity_poly.type
_entity_poly.pdbx_seq_one_letter_code
_entity_poly.pdbx_strand_id
1 'polypeptide(L)'
;MRSEKMFIVSHAPFWHNGSNVAERHYGMLLAAMPAVALGIVQYGLPAVAVIAMSISTAIFWEWLMNRVTKRSITVGDGNAALLGLLFAMLIPATTPWWVVTTGTFVMMVLGKHIFGGIGGNPFHPVVVSLMILTVSWGAFFDFNGALVNYSFSFNALYPLGLAKNFGTAAVADFTPGNLLLGRQIGGIGATFGLGLIGGGAYLIAKRYIRWEIAVSFLSSIFLTALIFHLAAPDQYAGPMFHLLTGYTLVGAFFLLPEDSSSPVNFLPMLIYGAGAGVMTMLIRNIGNYHDGVLLAVLLMNLVNPLLDKIRPKALGKVA
;
A
#
# COMPACT_ATOMS: atom_id res chain seq x y z
N MET A 1 35.39 19.65 44.02
CA MET A 1 34.21 18.85 43.63
C MET A 1 34.62 17.87 42.55
N ARG A 2 34.73 16.58 42.88
CA ARG A 2 34.97 15.52 41.89
C ARG A 2 33.64 15.31 41.15
N SER A 3 33.61 15.55 39.84
CA SER A 3 32.50 15.16 38.96
C SER A 3 32.43 13.63 39.01
N GLU A 4 31.42 13.10 39.67
CA GLU A 4 31.09 11.68 39.58
C GLU A 4 30.70 11.38 38.15
N LYS A 5 31.53 10.60 37.47
CA LYS A 5 31.17 10.07 36.12
C LYS A 5 30.04 9.08 36.32
N MET A 6 28.81 9.53 36.07
CA MET A 6 27.67 8.62 36.03
C MET A 6 27.78 7.72 34.79
N PHE A 7 27.62 6.41 35.00
CA PHE A 7 27.52 5.45 33.90
C PHE A 7 26.22 5.67 33.19
N ILE A 8 26.28 5.80 31.87
CA ILE A 8 25.08 5.85 31.04
C ILE A 8 24.63 4.41 30.80
N VAL A 9 23.49 4.05 31.34
CA VAL A 9 22.83 2.75 31.06
C VAL A 9 21.85 2.96 29.94
N SER A 10 22.03 2.27 28.82
CA SER A 10 21.10 2.25 27.70
C SER A 10 20.22 1.01 27.74
N HIS A 11 18.98 1.13 27.24
CA HIS A 11 18.11 -0.03 27.04
C HIS A 11 18.56 -0.86 25.84
N ALA A 12 18.19 -2.15 25.85
CA ALA A 12 18.33 -3.00 24.66
C ALA A 12 17.51 -2.41 23.47
N PRO A 13 17.95 -2.59 22.23
CA PRO A 13 19.12 -3.36 21.82
C PRO A 13 20.44 -2.57 22.00
N PHE A 14 21.48 -3.27 22.49
CA PHE A 14 22.81 -2.67 22.69
C PHE A 14 23.63 -2.54 21.40
N TRP A 15 23.15 -3.16 20.32
CA TRP A 15 23.78 -3.10 19.00
C TRP A 15 23.07 -2.06 18.13
N HIS A 16 23.80 -1.04 17.71
CA HIS A 16 23.32 0.00 16.79
C HIS A 16 24.06 -0.13 15.46
N ASN A 17 23.31 -0.45 14.41
CA ASN A 17 23.82 -0.57 13.02
C ASN A 17 23.70 0.72 12.21
N GLY A 18 23.34 1.84 12.86
CA GLY A 18 23.15 3.13 12.22
C GLY A 18 21.80 3.35 11.56
N SER A 19 20.98 2.32 11.38
CA SER A 19 19.62 2.47 10.83
C SER A 19 18.63 2.95 11.91
N ASN A 20 17.70 3.79 11.50
CA ASN A 20 16.62 4.26 12.37
C ASN A 20 15.26 4.25 11.61
N VAL A 21 14.18 4.38 12.38
CA VAL A 21 12.81 4.35 11.85
C VAL A 21 12.57 5.49 10.86
N ALA A 22 13.09 6.67 11.14
CA ALA A 22 12.94 7.84 10.26
C ALA A 22 13.63 7.63 8.91
N GLU A 23 14.86 7.11 8.90
CA GLU A 23 15.58 6.81 7.65
C GLU A 23 14.79 5.88 6.74
N ARG A 24 14.15 4.87 7.33
CA ARG A 24 13.31 3.94 6.58
C ARG A 24 12.08 4.61 5.99
N HIS A 25 11.35 5.41 6.76
CA HIS A 25 10.15 6.12 6.28
C HIS A 25 10.51 7.13 5.18
N TYR A 26 11.60 7.88 5.33
CA TYR A 26 12.09 8.78 4.29
C TYR A 26 12.57 8.01 3.04
N GLY A 27 13.17 6.85 3.22
CA GLY A 27 13.51 5.94 2.12
C GLY A 27 12.27 5.46 1.36
N MET A 28 11.19 5.12 2.06
CA MET A 28 9.91 4.76 1.44
C MET A 28 9.27 5.94 0.69
N LEU A 29 9.30 7.14 1.29
CA LEU A 29 8.85 8.36 0.61
C LEU A 29 9.62 8.58 -0.70
N LEU A 30 10.95 8.46 -0.66
CA LEU A 30 11.80 8.60 -1.86
C LEU A 30 11.46 7.55 -2.93
N ALA A 31 11.24 6.30 -2.52
CA ALA A 31 10.86 5.21 -3.42
C ALA A 31 9.51 5.43 -4.14
N ALA A 32 8.58 6.14 -3.49
CA ALA A 32 7.28 6.48 -4.05
C ALA A 32 7.34 7.67 -5.03
N MET A 33 8.36 8.54 -4.92
CA MET A 33 8.44 9.79 -5.68
C MET A 33 8.30 9.65 -7.21
N PRO A 34 8.92 8.66 -7.89
CA PRO A 34 8.75 8.53 -9.34
C PRO A 34 7.29 8.31 -9.75
N ALA A 35 6.55 7.50 -8.98
CA ALA A 35 5.14 7.24 -9.24
C ALA A 35 4.26 8.47 -8.97
N VAL A 36 4.53 9.18 -7.88
CA VAL A 36 3.86 10.43 -7.52
C VAL A 36 4.12 11.51 -8.56
N ALA A 37 5.38 11.66 -9.03
CA ALA A 37 5.75 12.64 -10.05
C ALA A 37 4.97 12.43 -11.37
N LEU A 38 4.85 11.18 -11.83
CA LEU A 38 4.03 10.89 -13.00
C LEU A 38 2.55 11.21 -12.74
N GLY A 39 2.02 10.88 -11.57
CA GLY A 39 0.65 11.22 -11.20
C GLY A 39 0.38 12.73 -11.22
N ILE A 40 1.34 13.54 -10.74
CA ILE A 40 1.25 15.00 -10.84
C ILE A 40 1.26 15.47 -12.30
N VAL A 41 2.12 14.91 -13.15
CA VAL A 41 2.14 15.23 -14.58
C VAL A 41 0.83 14.84 -15.28
N GLN A 42 0.26 13.70 -14.90
CA GLN A 42 -0.93 13.14 -15.53
C GLN A 42 -2.23 13.85 -15.09
N TYR A 43 -2.36 14.18 -13.81
CA TYR A 43 -3.59 14.75 -13.22
C TYR A 43 -3.46 16.25 -12.89
N GLY A 44 -2.27 16.84 -13.02
CA GLY A 44 -2.05 18.27 -12.83
C GLY A 44 -2.22 18.77 -11.39
N LEU A 45 -2.63 20.03 -11.28
CA LEU A 45 -2.75 20.75 -10.01
C LEU A 45 -3.71 20.08 -8.98
N PRO A 46 -4.84 19.47 -9.37
CA PRO A 46 -5.68 18.74 -8.42
C PRO A 46 -4.94 17.62 -7.69
N ALA A 47 -4.06 16.86 -8.37
CA ALA A 47 -3.24 15.84 -7.72
C ALA A 47 -2.30 16.44 -6.67
N VAL A 48 -1.66 17.57 -6.99
CA VAL A 48 -0.80 18.29 -6.02
C VAL A 48 -1.60 18.70 -4.79
N ALA A 49 -2.81 19.24 -4.99
CA ALA A 49 -3.69 19.66 -3.89
C ALA A 49 -4.07 18.48 -2.98
N VAL A 50 -4.47 17.34 -3.55
CA VAL A 50 -4.83 16.13 -2.81
C VAL A 50 -3.62 15.58 -2.04
N ILE A 51 -2.44 15.51 -2.67
CA ILE A 51 -1.20 15.03 -2.03
C ILE A 51 -0.81 15.95 -0.87
N ALA A 52 -0.74 17.25 -1.11
CA ALA A 52 -0.35 18.24 -0.10
C ALA A 52 -1.33 18.23 1.09
N MET A 53 -2.63 18.16 0.80
CA MET A 53 -3.67 18.11 1.82
C MET A 53 -3.60 16.81 2.64
N SER A 54 -3.42 15.67 1.98
CA SER A 54 -3.33 14.38 2.65
C SER A 54 -2.14 14.32 3.60
N ILE A 55 -0.95 14.76 3.15
CA ILE A 55 0.26 14.78 3.99
C ILE A 55 0.08 15.77 5.16
N SER A 56 -0.37 16.98 4.89
CA SER A 56 -0.51 18.01 5.93
C SER A 56 -1.55 17.65 6.99
N THR A 57 -2.69 17.10 6.58
CA THR A 57 -3.73 16.66 7.52
C THR A 57 -3.31 15.41 8.30
N ALA A 58 -2.58 14.46 7.71
CA ALA A 58 -2.02 13.32 8.42
C ALA A 58 -1.03 13.77 9.51
N ILE A 59 -0.11 14.68 9.19
CA ILE A 59 0.82 15.29 10.14
C ILE A 59 0.07 16.04 11.26
N PHE A 60 -0.97 16.81 10.90
CA PHE A 60 -1.80 17.51 11.86
C PHE A 60 -2.48 16.55 12.85
N TRP A 61 -3.10 15.46 12.35
CA TRP A 61 -3.76 14.48 13.21
C TRP A 61 -2.75 13.76 14.13
N GLU A 62 -1.54 13.44 13.65
CA GLU A 62 -0.49 12.88 14.50
C GLU A 62 -0.07 13.84 15.62
N TRP A 63 0.20 15.08 15.26
CA TRP A 63 0.55 16.09 16.24
C TRP A 63 -0.57 16.29 17.30
N LEU A 64 -1.83 16.39 16.84
CA LEU A 64 -2.97 16.57 17.73
C LEU A 64 -3.13 15.39 18.69
N MET A 65 -3.05 14.17 18.16
CA MET A 65 -3.18 12.94 18.97
C MET A 65 -2.05 12.81 19.99
N ASN A 66 -0.82 13.11 19.61
CA ASN A 66 0.31 13.12 20.56
C ASN A 66 0.09 14.14 21.70
N ARG A 67 -0.48 15.32 21.39
CA ARG A 67 -0.84 16.32 22.38
C ARG A 67 -1.95 15.88 23.32
N VAL A 68 -3.05 15.35 22.76
CA VAL A 68 -4.22 14.89 23.52
C VAL A 68 -3.85 13.70 24.43
N THR A 69 -3.05 12.77 23.92
CA THR A 69 -2.62 11.57 24.68
C THR A 69 -1.39 11.81 25.57
N LYS A 70 -0.87 13.04 25.61
CA LYS A 70 0.34 13.43 26.37
C LYS A 70 1.57 12.55 26.08
N ARG A 71 1.71 12.13 24.82
CA ARG A 71 2.90 11.38 24.34
C ARG A 71 3.94 12.32 23.77
N SER A 72 5.18 11.81 23.61
CA SER A 72 6.23 12.51 22.89
C SER A 72 5.82 12.79 21.45
N ILE A 73 6.22 13.94 20.92
CA ILE A 73 5.91 14.32 19.53
C ILE A 73 6.78 13.46 18.59
N THR A 74 6.13 12.64 17.76
CA THR A 74 6.77 11.69 16.83
C THR A 74 6.77 12.16 15.37
N VAL A 75 6.21 13.35 15.09
CA VAL A 75 6.05 13.89 13.72
C VAL A 75 7.35 13.86 12.89
N GLY A 76 8.52 13.97 13.54
CA GLY A 76 9.82 13.97 12.88
C GLY A 76 10.28 12.60 12.33
N ASP A 77 9.59 11.51 12.64
CA ASP A 77 9.93 10.17 12.16
C ASP A 77 9.49 9.90 10.70
N GLY A 78 8.74 10.82 10.09
CA GLY A 78 8.27 10.72 8.71
C GLY A 78 7.10 9.75 8.48
N ASN A 79 6.64 9.02 9.50
CA ASN A 79 5.58 8.02 9.35
C ASN A 79 4.25 8.65 8.93
N ALA A 80 3.82 9.75 9.56
CA ALA A 80 2.59 10.45 9.18
C ALA A 80 2.62 10.96 7.73
N ALA A 81 3.77 11.50 7.32
CA ALA A 81 3.95 11.95 5.94
C ALA A 81 3.88 10.78 4.94
N LEU A 82 4.52 9.65 5.28
CA LEU A 82 4.46 8.43 4.46
C LEU A 82 3.04 7.89 4.34
N LEU A 83 2.32 7.74 5.44
CA LEU A 83 0.94 7.26 5.43
C LEU A 83 0.02 8.22 4.64
N GLY A 84 0.18 9.54 4.82
CA GLY A 84 -0.52 10.56 4.06
C GLY A 84 -0.23 10.48 2.55
N LEU A 85 1.03 10.28 2.17
CA LEU A 85 1.41 10.09 0.77
C LEU A 85 0.81 8.80 0.18
N LEU A 86 0.92 7.68 0.87
CA LEU A 86 0.36 6.40 0.43
C LEU A 86 -1.16 6.48 0.27
N PHE A 87 -1.84 7.17 1.19
CA PHE A 87 -3.27 7.42 1.07
C PHE A 87 -3.59 8.22 -0.20
N ALA A 88 -2.88 9.33 -0.46
CA ALA A 88 -3.06 10.14 -1.66
C ALA A 88 -2.79 9.37 -2.95
N MET A 89 -1.79 8.47 -2.95
CA MET A 89 -1.45 7.65 -4.13
C MET A 89 -2.58 6.71 -4.57
N LEU A 90 -3.48 6.35 -3.65
CA LEU A 90 -4.54 5.34 -3.89
C LEU A 90 -5.91 5.96 -4.19
N ILE A 91 -6.06 7.28 -4.06
CA ILE A 91 -7.34 7.97 -4.31
C ILE A 91 -7.31 8.75 -5.64
N PRO A 92 -8.49 9.06 -6.22
CA PRO A 92 -8.59 9.92 -7.40
C PRO A 92 -8.13 11.35 -7.11
N ALA A 93 -7.59 12.02 -8.13
CA ALA A 93 -7.15 13.41 -8.03
C ALA A 93 -8.30 14.41 -7.79
N THR A 94 -9.53 14.01 -8.07
CA THR A 94 -10.75 14.82 -7.89
C THR A 94 -11.41 14.64 -6.53
N THR A 95 -10.79 13.85 -5.62
CA THR A 95 -11.36 13.58 -4.29
C THR A 95 -11.57 14.88 -3.50
N PRO A 96 -12.80 15.14 -3.00
CA PRO A 96 -13.11 16.37 -2.25
C PRO A 96 -12.26 16.51 -0.99
N TRP A 97 -11.94 17.74 -0.63
CA TRP A 97 -11.09 18.06 0.52
C TRP A 97 -11.57 17.44 1.84
N TRP A 98 -12.89 17.41 2.08
CA TRP A 98 -13.46 16.85 3.30
C TRP A 98 -13.34 15.32 3.35
N VAL A 99 -13.38 14.61 2.21
CA VAL A 99 -13.12 13.17 2.13
C VAL A 99 -11.66 12.89 2.46
N VAL A 100 -10.72 13.69 1.93
CA VAL A 100 -9.29 13.56 2.23
C VAL A 100 -9.03 13.76 3.72
N THR A 101 -9.61 14.83 4.31
CA THR A 101 -9.43 15.14 5.73
C THR A 101 -10.04 14.05 6.63
N THR A 102 -11.24 13.56 6.29
CA THR A 102 -11.89 12.47 7.04
C THR A 102 -11.09 11.17 6.89
N GLY A 103 -10.60 10.88 5.69
CA GLY A 103 -9.78 9.69 5.45
C GLY A 103 -8.49 9.69 6.25
N THR A 104 -7.76 10.81 6.26
CA THR A 104 -6.55 10.94 7.07
C THR A 104 -6.84 10.91 8.57
N PHE A 105 -8.00 11.43 9.02
CA PHE A 105 -8.46 11.28 10.40
C PHE A 105 -8.66 9.79 10.76
N VAL A 106 -9.44 9.07 9.97
CA VAL A 106 -9.68 7.64 10.19
C VAL A 106 -8.35 6.88 10.19
N MET A 107 -7.48 7.14 9.22
CA MET A 107 -6.17 6.53 9.09
C MET A 107 -5.30 6.74 10.32
N MET A 108 -5.16 7.99 10.76
CA MET A 108 -4.25 8.33 11.85
C MET A 108 -4.84 8.02 13.23
N VAL A 109 -6.11 8.32 13.46
CA VAL A 109 -6.74 8.13 14.77
C VAL A 109 -7.17 6.68 14.96
N LEU A 110 -8.03 6.16 14.08
CA LEU A 110 -8.59 4.81 14.21
C LEU A 110 -7.60 3.74 13.75
N GLY A 111 -6.83 4.00 12.69
CA GLY A 111 -5.87 3.02 12.14
C GLY A 111 -4.58 2.89 12.94
N LYS A 112 -4.11 3.96 13.59
CA LYS A 112 -2.80 4.01 14.25
C LYS A 112 -2.87 4.33 15.75
N HIS A 113 -3.42 5.49 16.13
CA HIS A 113 -3.29 5.99 17.52
C HIS A 113 -4.12 5.23 18.55
N ILE A 114 -5.30 4.71 18.21
CA ILE A 114 -6.12 3.87 19.12
C ILE A 114 -5.34 2.64 19.57
N PHE A 115 -4.52 2.06 18.67
CA PHE A 115 -3.73 0.86 18.96
C PHE A 115 -2.38 1.15 19.64
N GLY A 116 -2.06 2.41 19.91
CA GLY A 116 -0.86 2.76 20.66
C GLY A 116 0.23 3.48 19.84
N GLY A 117 0.04 3.71 18.57
CA GLY A 117 1.00 4.37 17.67
C GLY A 117 1.77 3.39 16.79
N ILE A 118 2.99 3.78 16.37
CA ILE A 118 3.82 2.96 15.48
C ILE A 118 4.10 1.58 16.12
N GLY A 119 3.89 0.53 15.34
CA GLY A 119 4.14 -0.85 15.76
C GLY A 119 2.98 -1.53 16.50
N GLY A 120 1.93 -0.78 16.88
CA GLY A 120 0.78 -1.33 17.61
C GLY A 120 -0.42 -1.68 16.73
N ASN A 121 -0.47 -1.21 15.50
CA ASN A 121 -1.62 -1.37 14.62
C ASN A 121 -1.72 -2.81 14.07
N PRO A 122 -2.86 -3.50 14.28
CA PRO A 122 -3.07 -4.85 13.75
C PRO A 122 -3.38 -4.85 12.25
N PHE A 123 -3.84 -3.73 11.71
CA PHE A 123 -4.17 -3.53 10.30
C PHE A 123 -3.37 -2.37 9.72
N HIS A 124 -3.12 -2.42 8.43
CA HIS A 124 -2.47 -1.31 7.72
C HIS A 124 -3.37 -0.05 7.76
N PRO A 125 -2.94 1.09 8.36
CA PRO A 125 -3.81 2.23 8.62
C PRO A 125 -4.44 2.84 7.36
N VAL A 126 -3.65 2.94 6.26
CA VAL A 126 -4.14 3.45 4.97
C VAL A 126 -5.25 2.57 4.42
N VAL A 127 -5.08 1.25 4.52
CA VAL A 127 -6.04 0.29 3.95
C VAL A 127 -7.36 0.31 4.73
N VAL A 128 -7.28 0.38 6.07
CA VAL A 128 -8.49 0.54 6.92
C VAL A 128 -9.26 1.80 6.52
N SER A 129 -8.56 2.93 6.39
CA SER A 129 -9.20 4.18 6.01
C SER A 129 -9.86 4.10 4.64
N LEU A 130 -9.14 3.62 3.63
CA LEU A 130 -9.67 3.52 2.27
C LEU A 130 -10.87 2.58 2.18
N MET A 131 -10.86 1.46 2.90
CA MET A 131 -12.01 0.55 2.91
C MET A 131 -13.24 1.18 3.57
N ILE A 132 -13.08 1.88 4.69
CA ILE A 132 -14.18 2.61 5.33
C ILE A 132 -14.73 3.67 4.38
N LEU A 133 -13.87 4.46 3.72
CA LEU A 133 -14.30 5.48 2.78
C LEU A 133 -14.99 4.90 1.54
N THR A 134 -14.44 3.81 0.98
CA THR A 134 -15.02 3.16 -0.20
C THR A 134 -16.42 2.59 0.10
N VAL A 135 -16.62 2.05 1.28
CA VAL A 135 -17.95 1.55 1.71
C VAL A 135 -18.91 2.72 1.99
N SER A 136 -18.42 3.80 2.59
CA SER A 136 -19.25 4.93 2.98
C SER A 136 -19.60 5.87 1.82
N TRP A 137 -18.63 6.09 0.92
CA TRP A 137 -18.74 7.08 -0.17
C TRP A 137 -18.16 6.54 -1.48
N GLY A 138 -18.57 5.33 -1.88
CA GLY A 138 -18.03 4.61 -3.05
C GLY A 138 -18.01 5.41 -4.36
N ALA A 139 -18.97 6.34 -4.55
CA ALA A 139 -19.03 7.16 -5.75
C ALA A 139 -17.77 8.03 -5.98
N PHE A 140 -17.09 8.49 -4.92
CA PHE A 140 -15.85 9.27 -5.05
C PHE A 140 -14.64 8.40 -5.40
N PHE A 141 -14.75 7.07 -5.28
CA PHE A 141 -13.70 6.10 -5.58
C PHE A 141 -13.95 5.33 -6.88
N ASP A 142 -15.03 5.65 -7.60
CA ASP A 142 -15.22 5.20 -8.98
C ASP A 142 -14.37 6.06 -9.91
N PHE A 143 -13.26 5.48 -10.40
CA PHE A 143 -12.32 6.20 -11.26
C PHE A 143 -12.93 6.67 -12.59
N ASN A 144 -13.90 5.95 -13.13
CA ASN A 144 -14.57 6.36 -14.37
C ASN A 144 -15.40 7.63 -14.16
N GLY A 145 -16.20 7.67 -13.09
CA GLY A 145 -16.98 8.85 -12.75
C GLY A 145 -16.12 10.01 -12.25
N ALA A 146 -15.13 9.72 -11.41
CA ALA A 146 -14.26 10.73 -10.81
C ALA A 146 -13.39 11.46 -11.84
N LEU A 147 -12.94 10.79 -12.90
CA LEU A 147 -12.00 11.33 -13.90
C LEU A 147 -12.66 11.66 -15.24
N VAL A 148 -13.99 11.71 -15.32
CA VAL A 148 -14.74 11.93 -16.56
C VAL A 148 -14.39 13.24 -17.27
N ASN A 149 -13.99 14.27 -16.54
CA ASN A 149 -13.65 15.59 -17.07
C ASN A 149 -12.18 15.71 -17.53
N TYR A 150 -11.39 14.64 -17.42
CA TYR A 150 -10.01 14.63 -17.86
C TYR A 150 -9.88 14.17 -19.31
N SER A 151 -9.03 14.85 -20.09
CA SER A 151 -8.67 14.45 -21.44
C SER A 151 -7.31 13.76 -21.43
N PHE A 152 -7.30 12.45 -21.66
CA PHE A 152 -6.06 11.68 -21.73
C PHE A 152 -5.73 11.32 -23.19
N SER A 153 -4.44 11.12 -23.49
CA SER A 153 -3.97 10.64 -24.80
C SER A 153 -4.09 9.10 -24.96
N PHE A 154 -4.71 8.44 -24.01
CA PHE A 154 -4.91 6.99 -23.96
C PHE A 154 -6.34 6.67 -23.52
N ASN A 155 -6.72 5.36 -23.53
CA ASN A 155 -8.04 4.91 -23.11
C ASN A 155 -8.32 5.30 -21.64
N ALA A 156 -9.28 6.20 -21.45
CA ALA A 156 -9.62 6.79 -20.15
C ALA A 156 -10.69 5.98 -19.36
N LEU A 157 -10.74 4.68 -19.55
CA LEU A 157 -11.60 3.78 -18.78
C LEU A 157 -10.76 2.96 -17.79
N TYR A 158 -11.35 2.67 -16.64
CA TYR A 158 -10.65 1.91 -15.60
C TYR A 158 -10.42 0.46 -16.03
N PRO A 159 -9.16 0.02 -16.20
CA PRO A 159 -8.83 -1.25 -16.85
C PRO A 159 -9.49 -2.47 -16.19
N LEU A 160 -9.43 -2.53 -14.83
CA LEU A 160 -10.00 -3.66 -14.09
C LEU A 160 -11.54 -3.71 -14.20
N GLY A 161 -12.19 -2.55 -14.28
CA GLY A 161 -13.63 -2.47 -14.51
C GLY A 161 -14.01 -2.97 -15.90
N LEU A 162 -13.24 -2.62 -16.92
CA LEU A 162 -13.42 -3.11 -18.29
C LEU A 162 -13.23 -4.64 -18.38
N ALA A 163 -12.12 -5.14 -17.82
CA ALA A 163 -11.85 -6.58 -17.83
C ALA A 163 -12.96 -7.38 -17.18
N LYS A 164 -13.49 -6.89 -16.06
CA LYS A 164 -14.52 -7.58 -15.29
C LYS A 164 -15.88 -7.60 -15.98
N ASN A 165 -16.29 -6.49 -16.60
CA ASN A 165 -17.64 -6.34 -17.15
C ASN A 165 -17.73 -6.79 -18.62
N PHE A 166 -16.63 -6.68 -19.37
CA PHE A 166 -16.63 -6.86 -20.82
C PHE A 166 -15.61 -7.91 -21.31
N GLY A 167 -14.84 -8.53 -20.40
CA GLY A 167 -13.88 -9.58 -20.72
C GLY A 167 -12.60 -9.09 -21.38
N THR A 168 -11.84 -10.03 -21.92
CA THR A 168 -10.47 -9.81 -22.43
C THR A 168 -10.41 -8.89 -23.64
N ALA A 169 -11.42 -8.98 -24.53
CA ALA A 169 -11.46 -8.17 -25.76
C ALA A 169 -11.49 -6.65 -25.47
N ALA A 170 -12.15 -6.23 -24.39
CA ALA A 170 -12.26 -4.82 -24.01
C ALA A 170 -10.95 -4.22 -23.47
N VAL A 171 -9.99 -5.05 -23.11
CA VAL A 171 -8.70 -4.61 -22.54
C VAL A 171 -7.52 -4.85 -23.49
N ALA A 172 -7.76 -5.15 -24.75
CA ALA A 172 -6.73 -5.41 -25.77
C ALA A 172 -5.78 -4.21 -25.97
N ASP A 173 -6.27 -2.98 -25.79
CA ASP A 173 -5.48 -1.73 -25.91
C ASP A 173 -4.49 -1.54 -24.75
N PHE A 174 -4.71 -2.20 -23.61
CA PHE A 174 -3.85 -2.11 -22.44
C PHE A 174 -2.66 -3.06 -22.55
N THR A 175 -1.76 -2.76 -23.48
CA THR A 175 -0.53 -3.56 -23.63
C THR A 175 0.35 -3.43 -22.39
N PRO A 176 1.17 -4.45 -22.03
CA PRO A 176 2.08 -4.38 -20.89
C PRO A 176 3.01 -3.16 -20.91
N GLY A 177 3.46 -2.75 -22.10
CA GLY A 177 4.29 -1.55 -22.27
C GLY A 177 3.55 -0.27 -21.89
N ASN A 178 2.29 -0.11 -22.30
CA ASN A 178 1.46 1.03 -21.94
C ASN A 178 1.19 1.07 -20.43
N LEU A 179 0.89 -0.08 -19.82
CA LEU A 179 0.65 -0.20 -18.39
C LEU A 179 1.90 0.12 -17.56
N LEU A 180 3.09 -0.32 -18.00
CA LEU A 180 4.36 0.00 -17.35
C LEU A 180 4.65 1.50 -17.39
N LEU A 181 4.30 2.19 -18.48
CA LEU A 181 4.47 3.63 -18.65
C LEU A 181 3.36 4.46 -17.96
N GLY A 182 2.39 3.81 -17.31
CA GLY A 182 1.31 4.49 -16.59
C GLY A 182 0.19 5.03 -17.49
N ARG A 183 0.05 4.53 -18.73
CA ARG A 183 -1.05 4.91 -19.66
C ARG A 183 -2.34 4.19 -19.27
N GLN A 184 -2.80 4.44 -18.07
CA GLN A 184 -4.04 3.92 -17.49
C GLN A 184 -4.56 4.89 -16.45
N ILE A 185 -5.87 4.90 -16.21
CA ILE A 185 -6.45 5.66 -15.10
C ILE A 185 -6.44 4.83 -13.82
N GLY A 186 -6.35 5.53 -12.68
CA GLY A 186 -6.31 4.91 -11.35
C GLY A 186 -5.99 5.93 -10.26
N GLY A 187 -5.53 5.48 -9.10
CA GLY A 187 -5.04 6.34 -8.03
C GLY A 187 -3.82 7.17 -8.47
N ILE A 188 -3.64 8.35 -7.89
CA ILE A 188 -2.63 9.34 -8.30
C ILE A 188 -1.23 8.73 -8.45
N GLY A 189 -0.82 7.85 -7.53
CA GLY A 189 0.49 7.21 -7.56
C GLY A 189 0.46 5.71 -7.86
N ALA A 190 -0.66 5.16 -8.33
CA ALA A 190 -0.81 3.71 -8.52
C ALA A 190 -0.61 3.25 -9.98
N THR A 191 -0.54 4.17 -10.93
CA THR A 191 -0.56 3.86 -12.36
C THR A 191 0.80 3.62 -12.99
N PHE A 192 1.88 4.20 -12.44
CA PHE A 192 3.22 4.13 -13.04
C PHE A 192 3.98 2.86 -12.66
N GLY A 193 3.83 1.80 -13.45
CA GLY A 193 4.44 0.50 -13.19
C GLY A 193 5.96 0.52 -13.06
N LEU A 194 6.67 1.19 -13.99
CA LEU A 194 8.13 1.29 -13.93
C LEU A 194 8.62 2.02 -12.67
N GLY A 195 7.98 3.12 -12.29
CA GLY A 195 8.35 3.87 -11.10
C GLY A 195 8.14 3.06 -9.83
N LEU A 196 7.03 2.32 -9.73
CA LEU A 196 6.73 1.47 -8.58
C LEU A 196 7.68 0.26 -8.50
N ILE A 197 8.01 -0.38 -9.62
CA ILE A 197 8.98 -1.48 -9.66
C ILE A 197 10.38 -0.97 -9.29
N GLY A 198 10.81 0.17 -9.83
CA GLY A 198 12.09 0.79 -9.50
C GLY A 198 12.18 1.18 -8.01
N GLY A 199 11.13 1.80 -7.48
CA GLY A 199 11.00 2.11 -6.06
C GLY A 199 11.01 0.86 -5.17
N GLY A 200 10.26 -0.18 -5.54
CA GLY A 200 10.24 -1.47 -4.85
C GLY A 200 11.62 -2.16 -4.85
N ALA A 201 12.30 -2.16 -5.99
CA ALA A 201 13.66 -2.69 -6.08
C ALA A 201 14.65 -1.93 -5.17
N TYR A 202 14.55 -0.60 -5.12
CA TYR A 202 15.33 0.23 -4.20
C TYR A 202 15.05 -0.14 -2.72
N LEU A 203 13.77 -0.31 -2.35
CA LEU A 203 13.39 -0.69 -0.97
C LEU A 203 13.93 -2.07 -0.58
N ILE A 204 13.89 -3.04 -1.47
CA ILE A 204 14.45 -4.38 -1.27
C ILE A 204 15.98 -4.31 -1.14
N ALA A 205 16.66 -3.58 -2.04
CA ALA A 205 18.11 -3.43 -2.02
C ALA A 205 18.61 -2.76 -0.74
N LYS A 206 17.89 -1.77 -0.23
CA LYS A 206 18.15 -1.11 1.07
C LYS A 206 17.68 -1.93 2.28
N ARG A 207 17.01 -3.05 2.07
CA ARG A 207 16.42 -3.89 3.14
C ARG A 207 15.40 -3.15 3.99
N TYR A 208 14.72 -2.16 3.41
CA TYR A 208 13.63 -1.44 4.08
C TYR A 208 12.33 -2.24 4.09
N ILE A 209 12.16 -3.15 3.13
CA ILE A 209 11.05 -4.11 3.08
C ILE A 209 11.55 -5.54 2.90
N ARG A 210 10.72 -6.49 3.29
CA ARG A 210 10.96 -7.92 3.11
C ARG A 210 10.56 -8.34 1.70
N TRP A 211 11.51 -8.80 0.91
CA TRP A 211 11.31 -9.23 -0.47
C TRP A 211 10.39 -10.45 -0.57
N GLU A 212 10.39 -11.29 0.46
CA GLU A 212 9.62 -12.54 0.52
C GLU A 212 8.13 -12.28 0.35
N ILE A 213 7.60 -11.24 1.01
CA ILE A 213 6.18 -10.86 0.94
C ILE A 213 5.85 -10.36 -0.47
N ALA A 214 6.66 -9.44 -1.02
CA ALA A 214 6.40 -8.86 -2.33
C ALA A 214 6.46 -9.90 -3.44
N VAL A 215 7.49 -10.76 -3.44
CA VAL A 215 7.67 -11.79 -4.47
C VAL A 215 6.59 -12.86 -4.38
N SER A 216 6.25 -13.35 -3.18
CA SER A 216 5.19 -14.35 -3.04
C SER A 216 3.82 -13.81 -3.46
N PHE A 217 3.52 -12.54 -3.15
CA PHE A 217 2.30 -11.86 -3.57
C PHE A 217 2.20 -11.76 -5.10
N LEU A 218 3.23 -11.20 -5.75
CA LEU A 218 3.25 -11.05 -7.21
C LEU A 218 3.22 -12.41 -7.93
N SER A 219 3.98 -13.40 -7.44
CA SER A 219 4.00 -14.75 -8.00
C SER A 219 2.63 -15.43 -7.88
N SER A 220 1.94 -15.28 -6.75
CA SER A 220 0.62 -15.89 -6.55
C SER A 220 -0.46 -15.21 -7.40
N ILE A 221 -0.40 -13.87 -7.60
CA ILE A 221 -1.26 -13.17 -8.57
C ILE A 221 -1.01 -13.74 -9.96
N PHE A 222 0.26 -13.85 -10.39
CA PHE A 222 0.60 -14.38 -11.71
C PHE A 222 0.04 -15.78 -11.92
N LEU A 223 0.30 -16.70 -10.97
CA LEU A 223 -0.15 -18.09 -11.07
C LEU A 223 -1.67 -18.21 -11.06
N THR A 224 -2.34 -17.49 -10.14
CA THR A 224 -3.80 -17.53 -10.05
C THR A 224 -4.46 -16.91 -11.29
N ALA A 225 -3.94 -15.78 -11.79
CA ALA A 225 -4.41 -15.16 -13.01
C ALA A 225 -4.21 -16.08 -14.23
N LEU A 226 -3.07 -16.82 -14.28
CA LEU A 226 -2.80 -17.79 -15.32
C LEU A 226 -3.82 -18.93 -15.31
N ILE A 227 -4.16 -19.46 -14.13
CA ILE A 227 -5.19 -20.51 -13.99
C ILE A 227 -6.54 -20.03 -14.52
N PHE A 228 -6.97 -18.83 -14.13
CA PHE A 228 -8.25 -18.26 -14.62
C PHE A 228 -8.21 -18.03 -16.14
N HIS A 229 -7.13 -17.47 -16.66
CA HIS A 229 -6.98 -17.22 -18.10
C HIS A 229 -6.99 -18.50 -18.92
N LEU A 230 -6.31 -19.56 -18.47
CA LEU A 230 -6.32 -20.87 -19.15
C LEU A 230 -7.69 -21.55 -19.10
N ALA A 231 -8.48 -21.30 -18.02
CA ALA A 231 -9.83 -21.85 -17.90
C ALA A 231 -10.84 -21.18 -18.83
N ALA A 232 -10.75 -19.85 -19.01
CA ALA A 232 -11.63 -19.07 -19.87
C ALA A 232 -10.90 -17.82 -20.43
N PRO A 233 -10.14 -17.97 -21.54
CA PRO A 233 -9.30 -16.90 -22.09
C PRO A 233 -10.07 -15.66 -22.54
N ASP A 234 -11.31 -15.83 -22.99
CA ASP A 234 -12.16 -14.73 -23.45
C ASP A 234 -12.72 -13.89 -22.29
N GLN A 235 -12.86 -14.51 -21.13
CA GLN A 235 -13.44 -13.87 -19.95
C GLN A 235 -12.40 -13.23 -19.03
N TYR A 236 -11.28 -13.92 -18.80
CA TYR A 236 -10.27 -13.49 -17.83
C TYR A 236 -9.00 -12.99 -18.49
N ALA A 237 -8.60 -11.76 -18.16
CA ALA A 237 -7.41 -11.14 -18.70
C ALA A 237 -6.12 -11.91 -18.29
N GLY A 238 -5.06 -11.73 -19.07
CA GLY A 238 -3.79 -12.43 -18.84
C GLY A 238 -3.06 -11.96 -17.57
N PRO A 239 -2.08 -12.77 -17.08
CA PRO A 239 -1.38 -12.50 -15.83
C PRO A 239 -0.68 -11.14 -15.79
N MET A 240 -0.02 -10.73 -16.87
CA MET A 240 0.70 -9.44 -16.93
C MET A 240 -0.22 -8.24 -16.77
N PHE A 241 -1.46 -8.34 -17.26
CA PHE A 241 -2.47 -7.31 -17.06
C PHE A 241 -2.76 -7.13 -15.57
N HIS A 242 -3.03 -8.21 -14.82
CA HIS A 242 -3.35 -8.16 -13.40
C HIS A 242 -2.18 -7.70 -12.53
N LEU A 243 -0.93 -7.99 -12.93
CA LEU A 243 0.26 -7.52 -12.23
C LEU A 243 0.45 -6.00 -12.35
N LEU A 244 0.13 -5.42 -13.51
CA LEU A 244 0.43 -4.04 -13.84
C LEU A 244 -0.76 -3.08 -13.68
N THR A 245 -1.95 -3.60 -13.29
CA THR A 245 -3.16 -2.79 -13.11
C THR A 245 -3.58 -2.66 -11.66
N GLY A 246 -4.33 -1.59 -11.38
CA GLY A 246 -4.88 -1.31 -10.04
C GLY A 246 -3.80 -1.06 -8.99
N TYR A 247 -4.06 -1.53 -7.79
CA TYR A 247 -3.17 -1.33 -6.64
C TYR A 247 -2.12 -2.43 -6.45
N THR A 248 -1.94 -3.34 -7.43
CA THR A 248 -1.07 -4.51 -7.27
C THR A 248 0.36 -4.14 -6.88
N LEU A 249 1.01 -3.24 -7.63
CA LEU A 249 2.41 -2.87 -7.35
C LEU A 249 2.55 -2.03 -6.08
N VAL A 250 1.60 -1.14 -5.80
CA VAL A 250 1.59 -0.40 -4.52
C VAL A 250 1.36 -1.38 -3.36
N GLY A 251 0.45 -2.33 -3.52
CA GLY A 251 0.20 -3.41 -2.56
C GLY A 251 1.46 -4.23 -2.27
N ALA A 252 2.17 -4.64 -3.31
CA ALA A 252 3.36 -5.47 -3.21
C ALA A 252 4.51 -4.80 -2.45
N PHE A 253 4.74 -3.50 -2.68
CA PHE A 253 5.94 -2.83 -2.19
C PHE A 253 5.70 -1.87 -1.01
N PHE A 254 4.47 -1.39 -0.82
CA PHE A 254 4.19 -0.37 0.20
C PHE A 254 3.11 -0.77 1.22
N LEU A 255 2.14 -1.64 0.86
CA LEU A 255 1.06 -1.98 1.79
C LEU A 255 1.30 -3.31 2.52
N LEU A 256 1.60 -4.38 1.79
CA LEU A 256 1.80 -5.71 2.39
C LEU A 256 3.04 -5.82 3.28
N PRO A 257 4.20 -5.22 2.93
CA PRO A 257 5.40 -5.32 3.76
C PRO A 257 5.44 -4.33 4.93
N GLU A 258 4.31 -3.86 5.41
CA GLU A 258 4.24 -2.97 6.59
C GLU A 258 4.60 -3.74 7.85
N ASP A 259 5.47 -3.15 8.69
CA ASP A 259 6.12 -3.86 9.81
C ASP A 259 5.18 -4.33 10.90
N SER A 260 4.13 -3.55 11.18
CA SER A 260 3.24 -3.85 12.31
C SER A 260 2.23 -4.94 11.99
N SER A 261 1.77 -4.98 10.75
CA SER A 261 0.65 -5.80 10.31
C SER A 261 1.06 -7.00 9.46
N SER A 262 2.37 -7.19 9.19
CA SER A 262 2.90 -8.33 8.44
C SER A 262 3.71 -9.30 9.31
N PRO A 263 3.79 -10.59 8.95
CA PRO A 263 4.54 -11.59 9.71
C PRO A 263 6.05 -11.37 9.63
N VAL A 264 6.77 -11.87 10.65
CA VAL A 264 8.23 -11.67 10.80
C VAL A 264 9.04 -12.88 10.31
N ASN A 265 8.48 -14.10 10.36
CA ASN A 265 9.18 -15.32 10.01
C ASN A 265 9.08 -15.64 8.52
N PHE A 266 10.10 -16.28 7.96
CA PHE A 266 10.23 -16.56 6.53
C PHE A 266 9.02 -17.32 5.94
N LEU A 267 8.63 -18.46 6.50
CA LEU A 267 7.51 -19.25 6.00
C LEU A 267 6.15 -18.51 6.15
N PRO A 268 5.84 -17.90 7.29
CA PRO A 268 4.69 -17.00 7.41
C PRO A 268 4.63 -15.88 6.38
N MET A 269 5.77 -15.23 6.06
CA MET A 269 5.82 -14.17 5.04
C MET A 269 5.41 -14.69 3.66
N LEU A 270 5.89 -15.88 3.27
CA LEU A 270 5.51 -16.50 2.00
C LEU A 270 4.02 -16.84 1.95
N ILE A 271 3.48 -17.42 3.03
CA ILE A 271 2.05 -17.77 3.11
C ILE A 271 1.18 -16.50 3.08
N TYR A 272 1.60 -15.47 3.82
CA TYR A 272 0.92 -14.19 3.89
C TYR A 272 0.84 -13.51 2.51
N GLY A 273 1.98 -13.38 1.82
CA GLY A 273 2.00 -12.79 0.48
C GLY A 273 1.23 -13.63 -0.54
N ALA A 274 1.43 -14.96 -0.54
CA ALA A 274 0.70 -15.86 -1.43
C ALA A 274 -0.82 -15.81 -1.19
N GLY A 275 -1.25 -15.83 0.06
CA GLY A 275 -2.66 -15.71 0.44
C GLY A 275 -3.27 -14.39 -0.01
N ALA A 276 -2.54 -13.28 0.16
CA ALA A 276 -2.98 -11.97 -0.32
C ALA A 276 -3.17 -11.95 -1.84
N GLY A 277 -2.26 -12.55 -2.61
CA GLY A 277 -2.37 -12.59 -4.07
C GLY A 277 -3.52 -13.47 -4.57
N VAL A 278 -3.72 -14.64 -3.99
CA VAL A 278 -4.86 -15.51 -4.29
C VAL A 278 -6.18 -14.77 -3.99
N MET A 279 -6.30 -14.18 -2.79
CA MET A 279 -7.51 -13.42 -2.41
C MET A 279 -7.77 -12.24 -3.33
N THR A 280 -6.70 -11.51 -3.73
CA THR A 280 -6.82 -10.41 -4.70
C THR A 280 -7.45 -10.90 -6.01
N MET A 281 -7.00 -12.02 -6.56
CA MET A 281 -7.51 -12.56 -7.82
C MET A 281 -8.93 -13.11 -7.69
N LEU A 282 -9.26 -13.76 -6.58
CA LEU A 282 -10.62 -14.22 -6.32
C LEU A 282 -11.60 -13.04 -6.23
N ILE A 283 -11.22 -11.96 -5.55
CA ILE A 283 -12.07 -10.77 -5.43
C ILE A 283 -12.22 -10.07 -6.79
N ARG A 284 -11.15 -9.95 -7.58
CA ARG A 284 -11.19 -9.35 -8.91
C ARG A 284 -12.08 -10.12 -9.88
N ASN A 285 -11.95 -11.43 -9.93
CA ASN A 285 -12.64 -12.27 -10.92
C ASN A 285 -14.04 -12.72 -10.48
N ILE A 286 -14.25 -13.02 -9.20
CA ILE A 286 -15.49 -13.59 -8.67
C ILE A 286 -16.22 -12.59 -7.78
N GLY A 287 -15.50 -11.80 -6.97
CA GLY A 287 -16.07 -10.86 -6.00
C GLY A 287 -16.78 -9.68 -6.67
N ASN A 288 -17.32 -8.75 -5.88
CA ASN A 288 -18.03 -7.57 -6.39
C ASN A 288 -17.10 -6.37 -6.67
N TYR A 289 -15.96 -6.28 -6.00
CA TYR A 289 -15.02 -5.16 -6.18
C TYR A 289 -14.18 -5.32 -7.46
N HIS A 290 -13.88 -4.21 -8.13
CA HIS A 290 -12.99 -4.20 -9.30
C HIS A 290 -11.54 -4.46 -8.92
N ASP A 291 -11.08 -3.89 -7.80
CA ASP A 291 -9.74 -4.16 -7.27
C ASP A 291 -9.83 -4.86 -5.90
N GLY A 292 -9.22 -6.03 -5.80
CA GLY A 292 -9.23 -6.86 -4.60
C GLY A 292 -8.09 -6.60 -3.62
N VAL A 293 -7.08 -5.79 -3.98
CA VAL A 293 -5.84 -5.66 -3.20
C VAL A 293 -6.11 -5.15 -1.78
N LEU A 294 -6.86 -4.07 -1.64
CA LEU A 294 -7.12 -3.48 -0.31
C LEU A 294 -7.82 -4.46 0.64
N LEU A 295 -8.86 -5.13 0.13
CA LEU A 295 -9.58 -6.13 0.93
C LEU A 295 -8.73 -7.35 1.24
N ALA A 296 -7.91 -7.81 0.28
CA ALA A 296 -6.98 -8.92 0.48
C ALA A 296 -5.93 -8.59 1.57
N VAL A 297 -5.40 -7.36 1.58
CA VAL A 297 -4.48 -6.90 2.64
C VAL A 297 -5.16 -6.94 4.00
N LEU A 298 -6.40 -6.43 4.14
CA LEU A 298 -7.13 -6.48 5.41
C LEU A 298 -7.39 -7.92 5.88
N LEU A 299 -7.81 -8.80 4.98
CA LEU A 299 -8.04 -10.21 5.31
C LEU A 299 -6.76 -10.89 5.79
N MET A 300 -5.65 -10.62 5.11
CA MET A 300 -4.35 -11.20 5.52
C MET A 300 -3.80 -10.58 6.79
N ASN A 301 -4.03 -9.28 7.05
CA ASN A 301 -3.72 -8.69 8.35
C ASN A 301 -4.50 -9.39 9.49
N LEU A 302 -5.78 -9.72 9.26
CA LEU A 302 -6.60 -10.48 10.24
C LEU A 302 -6.03 -11.87 10.51
N VAL A 303 -5.48 -12.52 9.48
CA VAL A 303 -4.87 -13.87 9.60
C VAL A 303 -3.46 -13.82 10.19
N ASN A 304 -2.77 -12.67 10.11
CA ASN A 304 -1.38 -12.52 10.55
C ASN A 304 -1.09 -13.06 11.96
N PRO A 305 -1.89 -12.82 13.03
CA PRO A 305 -1.62 -13.36 14.35
C PRO A 305 -1.64 -14.90 14.41
N LEU A 306 -2.36 -15.55 13.48
CA LEU A 306 -2.35 -17.01 13.35
C LEU A 306 -1.08 -17.50 12.66
N LEU A 307 -0.62 -16.78 11.63
CA LEU A 307 0.62 -17.09 10.91
C LEU A 307 1.84 -16.95 11.82
N ASP A 308 1.88 -15.96 12.70
CA ASP A 308 2.98 -15.73 13.64
C ASP A 308 3.14 -16.84 14.68
N LYS A 309 2.16 -17.74 14.81
CA LYS A 309 2.31 -18.96 15.62
C LYS A 309 3.24 -19.99 14.96
N ILE A 310 3.43 -19.91 13.65
CA ILE A 310 4.36 -20.75 12.89
C ILE A 310 5.77 -20.23 13.14
N ARG A 311 6.44 -20.75 14.17
CA ARG A 311 7.78 -20.32 14.57
C ARG A 311 8.82 -21.37 14.21
N PRO A 312 10.06 -20.96 13.86
CA PRO A 312 11.15 -21.90 13.74
C PRO A 312 11.40 -22.61 15.07
N LYS A 313 11.82 -23.88 15.02
CA LYS A 313 12.19 -24.62 16.24
C LYS A 313 13.33 -23.90 16.94
N ALA A 314 13.27 -23.75 18.26
CA ALA A 314 14.35 -23.18 19.04
C ALA A 314 15.59 -24.08 18.94
N LEU A 315 16.78 -23.48 18.75
CA LEU A 315 18.05 -24.19 18.76
C LEU A 315 18.19 -25.00 20.05
N GLY A 316 18.47 -26.31 19.92
CA GLY A 316 18.61 -27.24 21.06
C GLY A 316 17.34 -27.93 21.54
N LYS A 317 16.17 -27.65 21.00
CA LYS A 317 15.00 -28.52 21.24
C LYS A 317 15.00 -29.68 20.23
N VAL A 318 15.32 -30.87 20.73
CA VAL A 318 15.07 -32.14 20.02
C VAL A 318 13.56 -32.33 19.95
N ALA A 319 13.06 -32.75 18.79
CA ALA A 319 11.63 -33.00 18.56
C ALA A 319 11.09 -34.13 19.44
#